data_4cdd5b47b8f8fc6999a32680486661bc
#
_entry.id   4cdd5b47b8f8fc6999a32680486661bc
#
_cell.length_a   1.000
_cell.length_b   1.000
_cell.length_c   1.000
_cell.angle_alpha   90.00
_cell.angle_beta   90.00
_cell.angle_gamma   90.00
#
_symmetry.space_group_name_H-M   'P 1'
#
loop_
_entity.id
_entity.type
_entity.pdbx_description
1 polymer ?
#
loop_
_entity_poly.entity_id
_entity_poly.type
_entity_poly.pdbx_seq_one_letter_code
_entity_poly.pdbx_strand_id
1 'polypeptide(L)'
;MSRTDFFIVGLLLAIAGLLLLANYGERFATARILSFIASGLIAGTALSFGLLGLVLVSIRQAAGDISAADARTAQLASFSLVVAGAVGLLIFIPGVQRALARAFGRTTNSPLAHAVAVLLLIFLALQLPFVFGGPPQGIPPITSVDIIAQDAPLVLIAFIGVGLLARRSLPETVQRLGLVPPKQARWWLVALLAIPAFIGIATGIDALGNVIAPASQRQVSNVSTMLFSQFNTVPAVVFLGLTAGVAEEVLFRGAMLPRFGVLITALLFAAVHTQYALTFATLEVFVLGLGLGWLRRAGGTLPAIVTHAGYDITVGILSLHH
;
A
#
# COMPACT_ATOMS: atom_id res chain seq x y z
N MET A 1 14.93 -14.14 -10.33
CA MET A 1 13.97 -13.02 -10.56
C MET A 1 13.29 -13.21 -11.90
N SER A 2 11.98 -13.18 -11.92
CA SER A 2 11.17 -13.21 -13.14
C SER A 2 11.22 -11.85 -13.87
N ARG A 3 10.70 -11.80 -15.12
CA ARG A 3 10.56 -10.50 -15.82
C ARG A 3 9.64 -9.55 -15.05
N THR A 4 8.65 -10.10 -14.37
CA THR A 4 7.70 -9.34 -13.53
C THR A 4 8.41 -8.68 -12.34
N ASP A 5 9.32 -9.40 -11.66
CA ASP A 5 10.09 -8.87 -10.54
C ASP A 5 10.98 -7.69 -10.97
N PHE A 6 11.66 -7.82 -12.11
CA PHE A 6 12.46 -6.71 -12.65
C PHE A 6 11.63 -5.48 -12.95
N PHE A 7 10.41 -5.68 -13.48
CA PHE A 7 9.49 -4.57 -13.73
C PHE A 7 9.02 -3.92 -12.43
N ILE A 8 8.62 -4.71 -11.43
CA ILE A 8 8.19 -4.21 -10.10
C ILE A 8 9.32 -3.44 -9.44
N VAL A 9 10.51 -4.00 -9.36
CA VAL A 9 11.68 -3.32 -8.78
C VAL A 9 11.97 -2.02 -9.52
N GLY A 10 11.98 -2.04 -10.86
CA GLY A 10 12.20 -0.85 -11.68
C GLY A 10 11.16 0.24 -11.43
N LEU A 11 9.89 -0.12 -11.31
CA LEU A 11 8.80 0.80 -10.99
C LEU A 11 8.98 1.41 -9.59
N LEU A 12 9.26 0.60 -8.59
CA LEU A 12 9.45 1.05 -7.21
C LEU A 12 10.69 1.96 -7.08
N LEU A 13 11.78 1.66 -7.81
CA LEU A 13 12.94 2.54 -7.89
C LEU A 13 12.62 3.87 -8.59
N ALA A 14 11.80 3.86 -9.64
CA ALA A 14 11.34 5.09 -10.29
C ALA A 14 10.48 5.95 -9.34
N ILE A 15 9.62 5.34 -8.54
CA ILE A 15 8.87 6.02 -7.47
C ILE A 15 9.83 6.63 -6.44
N ALA A 16 10.82 5.86 -5.98
CA ALA A 16 11.85 6.37 -5.07
C ALA A 16 12.62 7.55 -5.67
N GLY A 17 12.98 7.48 -6.95
CA GLY A 17 13.62 8.57 -7.70
C GLY A 17 12.77 9.85 -7.78
N LEU A 18 11.47 9.70 -8.07
CA LEU A 18 10.53 10.83 -8.06
C LEU A 18 10.41 11.46 -6.67
N LEU A 19 10.30 10.65 -5.62
CA LEU A 19 10.21 11.14 -4.24
C LEU A 19 11.51 11.82 -3.81
N LEU A 20 12.67 11.32 -4.24
CA LEU A 20 13.97 11.96 -4.00
C LEU A 20 14.02 13.32 -4.69
N LEU A 21 13.68 13.40 -5.98
CA LEU A 21 13.62 14.64 -6.76
C LEU A 21 12.65 15.64 -6.09
N ALA A 22 11.47 15.17 -5.67
CA ALA A 22 10.48 16.01 -5.01
C ALA A 22 10.96 16.52 -3.63
N ASN A 23 11.72 15.72 -2.88
CA ASN A 23 12.37 16.16 -1.65
C ASN A 23 13.45 17.20 -1.88
N TYR A 24 14.25 17.08 -2.95
CA TYR A 24 15.18 18.14 -3.37
C TYR A 24 14.43 19.40 -3.81
N GLY A 25 13.28 19.26 -4.47
CA GLY A 25 12.40 20.36 -4.88
C GLY A 25 11.88 21.23 -3.73
N GLU A 26 11.89 20.71 -2.48
CA GLU A 26 11.57 21.54 -1.31
C GLU A 26 12.64 22.61 -1.03
N ARG A 27 13.87 22.43 -1.53
CA ARG A 27 15.02 23.33 -1.31
C ARG A 27 15.49 24.04 -2.58
N PHE A 28 15.45 23.37 -3.73
CA PHE A 28 16.03 23.83 -4.98
C PHE A 28 14.98 24.07 -6.05
N ALA A 29 14.96 25.26 -6.64
CA ALA A 29 13.97 25.67 -7.64
C ALA A 29 13.94 24.74 -8.88
N THR A 30 15.11 24.39 -9.42
CA THR A 30 15.20 23.48 -10.57
C THR A 30 14.60 22.12 -10.28
N ALA A 31 14.93 21.50 -9.14
CA ALA A 31 14.38 20.23 -8.75
C ALA A 31 12.86 20.31 -8.51
N ARG A 32 12.36 21.45 -8.01
CA ARG A 32 10.93 21.73 -7.87
C ARG A 32 10.21 21.70 -9.20
N ILE A 33 10.73 22.43 -10.19
CA ILE A 33 10.15 22.48 -11.55
C ILE A 33 10.16 21.08 -12.16
N LEU A 34 11.30 20.37 -12.10
CA LEU A 34 11.42 19.01 -12.65
C LEU A 34 10.46 18.03 -11.96
N SER A 35 10.28 18.15 -10.65
CA SER A 35 9.33 17.31 -9.88
C SER A 35 7.89 17.56 -10.30
N PHE A 36 7.50 18.82 -10.52
CA PHE A 36 6.16 19.15 -11.01
C PHE A 36 5.96 18.64 -12.44
N ILE A 37 6.94 18.81 -13.33
CA ILE A 37 6.89 18.28 -14.70
C ILE A 37 6.74 16.75 -14.66
N ALA A 38 7.58 16.06 -13.89
CA ALA A 38 7.52 14.60 -13.78
C ALA A 38 6.16 14.11 -13.25
N SER A 39 5.66 14.74 -12.18
CA SER A 39 4.33 14.41 -11.63
C SER A 39 3.20 14.69 -12.62
N GLY A 40 3.27 15.80 -13.36
CA GLY A 40 2.31 16.13 -14.41
C GLY A 40 2.35 15.16 -15.59
N LEU A 41 3.55 14.73 -16.01
CA LEU A 41 3.72 13.71 -17.05
C LEU A 41 3.13 12.36 -16.61
N ILE A 42 3.36 11.95 -15.37
CA ILE A 42 2.78 10.71 -14.82
C ILE A 42 1.26 10.79 -14.81
N ALA A 43 0.66 11.90 -14.35
CA ALA A 43 -0.79 12.08 -14.36
C ALA A 43 -1.35 12.13 -15.80
N GLY A 44 -0.68 12.84 -16.72
CA GLY A 44 -1.05 12.88 -18.13
C GLY A 44 -0.97 11.51 -18.82
N THR A 45 0.05 10.73 -18.50
CA THR A 45 0.21 9.36 -18.98
C THR A 45 -0.93 8.48 -18.48
N ALA A 46 -1.28 8.54 -17.19
CA ALA A 46 -2.40 7.80 -16.64
C ALA A 46 -3.73 8.15 -17.33
N LEU A 47 -3.99 9.45 -17.56
CA LEU A 47 -5.15 9.92 -18.31
C LEU A 47 -5.19 9.36 -19.74
N SER A 48 -4.06 9.43 -20.45
CA SER A 48 -3.95 8.95 -21.83
C SER A 48 -4.15 7.44 -21.94
N PHE A 49 -3.51 6.68 -21.08
CA PHE A 49 -3.68 5.22 -21.04
C PHE A 49 -5.12 4.82 -20.65
N GLY A 50 -5.72 5.55 -19.72
CA GLY A 50 -7.12 5.34 -19.35
C GLY A 50 -8.08 5.58 -20.53
N LEU A 51 -7.92 6.71 -21.26
CA LEU A 51 -8.73 7.00 -22.44
C LEU A 51 -8.52 5.97 -23.56
N LEU A 52 -7.26 5.63 -23.87
CA LEU A 52 -6.93 4.62 -24.86
C LEU A 52 -7.53 3.26 -24.45
N GLY A 53 -7.42 2.90 -23.19
CA GLY A 53 -7.98 1.66 -22.65
C GLY A 53 -9.50 1.59 -22.83
N LEU A 54 -10.25 2.66 -22.56
CA LEU A 54 -11.71 2.72 -22.80
C LEU A 54 -12.05 2.46 -24.27
N VAL A 55 -11.30 3.08 -25.20
CA VAL A 55 -11.51 2.90 -26.64
C VAL A 55 -11.21 1.44 -27.05
N LEU A 56 -10.06 0.91 -26.66
CA LEU A 56 -9.66 -0.45 -27.02
C LEU A 56 -10.61 -1.51 -26.47
N VAL A 57 -11.04 -1.37 -25.21
CA VAL A 57 -12.02 -2.28 -24.60
C VAL A 57 -13.36 -2.24 -25.34
N SER A 58 -13.82 -1.05 -25.71
CA SER A 58 -15.07 -0.90 -26.48
C SER A 58 -14.99 -1.57 -27.86
N ILE A 59 -13.87 -1.42 -28.57
CA ILE A 59 -13.62 -2.06 -29.86
C ILE A 59 -13.61 -3.60 -29.71
N ARG A 60 -12.84 -4.13 -28.75
CA ARG A 60 -12.74 -5.58 -28.52
C ARG A 60 -14.06 -6.20 -28.08
N GLN A 61 -14.85 -5.47 -27.29
CA GLN A 61 -16.18 -5.92 -26.89
C GLN A 61 -17.14 -5.95 -28.08
N ALA A 62 -17.10 -4.95 -28.95
CA ALA A 62 -17.91 -4.90 -30.17
C ALA A 62 -17.52 -5.99 -31.17
N ALA A 63 -16.24 -6.36 -31.24
CA ALA A 63 -15.71 -7.46 -32.06
C ALA A 63 -16.01 -8.86 -31.48
N GLY A 64 -16.46 -8.95 -30.24
CA GLY A 64 -16.67 -10.25 -29.56
C GLY A 64 -15.39 -10.91 -29.04
N ASP A 65 -14.27 -10.17 -28.99
CA ASP A 65 -12.94 -10.69 -28.64
C ASP A 65 -12.73 -10.85 -27.13
N ILE A 66 -13.61 -10.29 -26.31
CA ILE A 66 -13.51 -10.38 -24.85
C ILE A 66 -14.90 -10.62 -24.22
N SER A 67 -14.91 -11.33 -23.08
CA SER A 67 -16.14 -11.58 -22.34
C SER A 67 -16.71 -10.26 -21.76
N ALA A 68 -18.01 -10.24 -21.49
CA ALA A 68 -18.65 -9.08 -20.84
C ALA A 68 -18.08 -8.81 -19.43
N ALA A 69 -17.64 -9.83 -18.71
CA ALA A 69 -17.02 -9.70 -17.40
C ALA A 69 -15.63 -9.05 -17.50
N ASP A 70 -14.77 -9.53 -18.42
CA ASP A 70 -13.44 -8.98 -18.66
C ASP A 70 -13.54 -7.53 -19.17
N ALA A 71 -14.54 -7.24 -20.05
CA ALA A 71 -14.78 -5.91 -20.54
C ALA A 71 -15.12 -4.95 -19.39
N ARG A 72 -16.02 -5.35 -18.46
CA ARG A 72 -16.37 -4.51 -17.28
C ARG A 72 -15.15 -4.21 -16.41
N THR A 73 -14.33 -5.23 -16.11
CA THR A 73 -13.11 -5.08 -15.31
C THR A 73 -12.13 -4.13 -15.99
N ALA A 74 -11.89 -4.30 -17.29
CA ALA A 74 -11.01 -3.45 -18.07
C ALA A 74 -11.55 -2.01 -18.23
N GLN A 75 -12.87 -1.85 -18.39
CA GLN A 75 -13.53 -0.53 -18.39
C GLN A 75 -13.35 0.18 -17.05
N LEU A 76 -13.56 -0.52 -15.92
CA LEU A 76 -13.37 0.04 -14.59
C LEU A 76 -11.91 0.48 -14.37
N ALA A 77 -10.94 -0.35 -14.77
CA ALA A 77 -9.51 -0.01 -14.71
C ALA A 77 -9.19 1.23 -15.54
N SER A 78 -9.68 1.28 -16.76
CA SER A 78 -9.45 2.38 -17.68
C SER A 78 -10.10 3.67 -17.19
N PHE A 79 -11.35 3.60 -16.74
CA PHE A 79 -12.09 4.75 -16.20
C PHE A 79 -11.44 5.31 -14.93
N SER A 80 -11.01 4.44 -14.01
CA SER A 80 -10.31 4.88 -12.81
C SER A 80 -8.98 5.57 -13.11
N LEU A 81 -8.25 5.12 -14.12
CA LEU A 81 -7.04 5.81 -14.59
C LEU A 81 -7.35 7.17 -15.21
N VAL A 82 -8.46 7.29 -15.97
CA VAL A 82 -8.92 8.60 -16.48
C VAL A 82 -9.18 9.56 -15.33
N VAL A 83 -9.93 9.11 -14.32
CA VAL A 83 -10.26 9.94 -13.15
C VAL A 83 -9.00 10.32 -12.38
N ALA A 84 -8.12 9.35 -12.11
CA ALA A 84 -6.87 9.60 -11.37
C ALA A 84 -5.94 10.58 -12.13
N GLY A 85 -5.80 10.39 -13.43
CA GLY A 85 -4.99 11.27 -14.28
C GLY A 85 -5.57 12.67 -14.34
N ALA A 86 -6.89 12.81 -14.57
CA ALA A 86 -7.57 14.09 -14.61
C ALA A 86 -7.47 14.84 -13.26
N VAL A 87 -7.77 14.18 -12.15
CA VAL A 87 -7.63 14.76 -10.80
C VAL A 87 -6.17 15.10 -10.53
N GLY A 88 -5.22 14.22 -10.90
CA GLY A 88 -3.79 14.46 -10.79
C GLY A 88 -3.32 15.70 -11.55
N LEU A 89 -3.89 16.01 -12.71
CA LEU A 89 -3.62 17.25 -13.45
C LEU A 89 -4.33 18.45 -12.82
N LEU A 90 -5.56 18.30 -12.33
CA LEU A 90 -6.31 19.39 -11.70
C LEU A 90 -5.63 19.96 -10.46
N ILE A 91 -4.92 19.13 -9.68
CA ILE A 91 -4.19 19.61 -8.49
C ILE A 91 -3.06 20.58 -8.81
N PHE A 92 -2.64 20.75 -10.09
CA PHE A 92 -1.68 21.77 -10.50
C PHE A 92 -2.33 23.15 -10.74
N ILE A 93 -3.66 23.23 -10.82
CA ILE A 93 -4.39 24.49 -11.02
C ILE A 93 -4.36 25.30 -9.72
N PRO A 94 -3.88 26.58 -9.73
CA PRO A 94 -3.76 27.38 -8.51
C PRO A 94 -5.07 27.58 -7.74
N GLY A 95 -6.21 27.60 -8.44
CA GLY A 95 -7.55 27.65 -7.83
C GLY A 95 -7.87 26.41 -7.00
N VAL A 96 -7.58 25.22 -7.56
CA VAL A 96 -7.75 23.93 -6.89
C VAL A 96 -6.81 23.83 -5.69
N GLN A 97 -5.56 24.22 -5.85
CA GLN A 97 -4.59 24.25 -4.75
C GLN A 97 -5.07 25.11 -3.58
N ARG A 98 -5.59 26.32 -3.84
CA ARG A 98 -6.14 27.20 -2.80
C ARG A 98 -7.37 26.58 -2.13
N ALA A 99 -8.24 25.90 -2.87
CA ALA A 99 -9.39 25.20 -2.32
C ALA A 99 -8.97 24.05 -1.39
N LEU A 100 -8.02 23.22 -1.83
CA LEU A 100 -7.46 22.13 -1.04
C LEU A 100 -6.73 22.66 0.22
N ALA A 101 -5.97 23.77 0.11
CA ALA A 101 -5.30 24.39 1.24
C ALA A 101 -6.30 24.85 2.32
N ARG A 102 -7.42 25.44 1.90
CA ARG A 102 -8.51 25.83 2.81
C ARG A 102 -9.18 24.64 3.48
N ALA A 103 -9.46 23.58 2.70
CA ALA A 103 -10.13 22.38 3.21
C ALA A 103 -9.27 21.58 4.20
N PHE A 104 -7.96 21.47 3.92
CA PHE A 104 -7.05 20.59 4.68
C PHE A 104 -6.03 21.33 5.55
N GLY A 105 -6.09 22.68 5.62
CA GLY A 105 -5.22 23.48 6.48
C GLY A 105 -3.72 23.37 6.17
N ARG A 106 -3.34 23.09 4.93
CA ARG A 106 -1.94 22.83 4.51
C ARG A 106 -1.56 23.66 3.29
N THR A 107 -0.27 24.06 3.22
CA THR A 107 0.29 24.68 2.03
C THR A 107 0.39 23.69 0.88
N THR A 108 -0.17 24.05 -0.27
CA THR A 108 -0.29 23.19 -1.45
C THR A 108 0.85 23.36 -2.44
N ASN A 109 1.89 24.13 -2.10
CA ASN A 109 3.01 24.43 -3.01
C ASN A 109 4.21 23.47 -2.82
N SER A 110 4.00 22.33 -2.18
CA SER A 110 5.04 21.32 -1.91
C SER A 110 5.13 20.35 -3.09
N PRO A 111 6.29 20.25 -3.79
CA PRO A 111 6.51 19.28 -4.84
C PRO A 111 6.36 17.84 -4.33
N LEU A 112 6.79 17.57 -3.08
CA LEU A 112 6.61 16.26 -2.46
C LEU A 112 5.12 15.93 -2.25
N ALA A 113 4.31 16.91 -1.82
CA ALA A 113 2.88 16.68 -1.65
C ALA A 113 2.19 16.36 -2.98
N HIS A 114 2.55 17.03 -4.09
CA HIS A 114 2.04 16.76 -5.43
C HIS A 114 2.46 15.38 -5.92
N ALA A 115 3.75 15.03 -5.83
CA ALA A 115 4.24 13.73 -6.23
C ALA A 115 3.52 12.61 -5.48
N VAL A 116 3.40 12.71 -4.15
CA VAL A 116 2.68 11.72 -3.34
C VAL A 116 1.19 11.66 -3.70
N ALA A 117 0.53 12.79 -3.93
CA ALA A 117 -0.88 12.81 -4.31
C ALA A 117 -1.12 12.11 -5.65
N VAL A 118 -0.32 12.41 -6.67
CA VAL A 118 -0.42 11.77 -8.00
C VAL A 118 -0.17 10.26 -7.89
N LEU A 119 0.89 9.85 -7.17
CA LEU A 119 1.20 8.43 -6.97
C LEU A 119 0.06 7.69 -6.24
N LEU A 120 -0.50 8.28 -5.19
CA LEU A 120 -1.63 7.67 -4.45
C LEU A 120 -2.90 7.59 -5.30
N LEU A 121 -3.21 8.63 -6.09
CA LEU A 121 -4.37 8.61 -7.00
C LEU A 121 -4.26 7.47 -8.02
N ILE A 122 -3.10 7.33 -8.66
CA ILE A 122 -2.87 6.26 -9.65
C ILE A 122 -2.87 4.89 -8.96
N PHE A 123 -2.20 4.78 -7.81
CA PHE A 123 -2.20 3.55 -7.03
C PHE A 123 -3.63 3.11 -6.70
N LEU A 124 -4.45 3.99 -6.12
CA LEU A 124 -5.85 3.67 -5.79
C LEU A 124 -6.67 3.33 -7.04
N ALA A 125 -6.46 4.03 -8.16
CA ALA A 125 -7.12 3.73 -9.41
C ALA A 125 -6.82 2.31 -9.93
N LEU A 126 -5.57 1.87 -9.79
CA LEU A 126 -5.14 0.52 -10.18
C LEU A 126 -5.70 -0.58 -9.25
N GLN A 127 -6.07 -0.23 -8.01
CA GLN A 127 -6.64 -1.19 -7.06
C GLN A 127 -8.14 -1.43 -7.25
N LEU A 128 -8.88 -0.44 -7.79
CA LEU A 128 -10.35 -0.53 -7.91
C LEU A 128 -10.84 -1.79 -8.67
N PRO A 129 -10.24 -2.22 -9.79
CA PRO A 129 -10.67 -3.44 -10.48
C PRO A 129 -10.58 -4.69 -9.62
N PHE A 130 -9.55 -4.79 -8.78
CA PHE A 130 -9.34 -5.93 -7.88
C PHE A 130 -10.30 -5.87 -6.68
N VAL A 131 -10.53 -4.68 -6.14
CA VAL A 131 -11.46 -4.47 -5.02
C VAL A 131 -12.89 -4.88 -5.40
N PHE A 132 -13.35 -4.55 -6.62
CA PHE A 132 -14.70 -4.81 -7.06
C PHE A 132 -14.85 -6.07 -7.94
N GLY A 133 -13.75 -6.63 -8.44
CA GLY A 133 -13.73 -7.84 -9.26
C GLY A 133 -13.84 -9.16 -8.50
N GLY A 134 -13.78 -9.10 -7.17
CA GLY A 134 -13.66 -10.28 -6.31
C GLY A 134 -12.21 -10.77 -6.18
N PRO A 135 -11.94 -11.70 -5.26
CA PRO A 135 -10.60 -12.26 -5.08
C PRO A 135 -10.09 -12.87 -6.38
N PRO A 136 -8.85 -12.53 -6.81
CA PRO A 136 -8.31 -12.99 -8.07
C PRO A 136 -8.11 -14.51 -8.07
N GLN A 137 -8.29 -15.14 -9.25
CA GLN A 137 -8.09 -16.58 -9.43
C GLN A 137 -6.81 -16.85 -10.22
N GLY A 138 -6.19 -18.00 -9.94
CA GLY A 138 -5.02 -18.44 -10.70
C GLY A 138 -3.75 -17.62 -10.48
N ILE A 139 -3.64 -16.90 -9.36
CA ILE A 139 -2.41 -16.21 -8.99
C ILE A 139 -1.33 -17.26 -8.66
N PRO A 140 -0.11 -17.15 -9.25
CA PRO A 140 0.96 -18.06 -8.87
C PRO A 140 1.36 -17.86 -7.38
N PRO A 141 1.88 -18.91 -6.73
CA PRO A 141 2.45 -18.79 -5.39
C PRO A 141 3.57 -17.74 -5.37
N ILE A 142 3.58 -16.91 -4.33
CA ILE A 142 4.68 -15.97 -4.11
C ILE A 142 5.91 -16.70 -3.55
N THR A 143 7.08 -16.23 -3.96
CA THR A 143 8.36 -16.77 -3.51
C THR A 143 9.06 -15.81 -2.55
N SER A 144 10.10 -16.27 -1.84
CA SER A 144 10.94 -15.39 -1.02
C SER A 144 11.62 -14.29 -1.84
N VAL A 145 11.89 -14.54 -3.13
CA VAL A 145 12.45 -13.54 -4.05
C VAL A 145 11.43 -12.44 -4.35
N ASP A 146 10.17 -12.80 -4.58
CA ASP A 146 9.09 -11.84 -4.82
C ASP A 146 8.88 -10.94 -3.59
N ILE A 147 8.91 -11.52 -2.39
CA ILE A 147 8.83 -10.78 -1.12
C ILE A 147 9.97 -9.77 -1.02
N ILE A 148 11.23 -10.19 -1.23
CA ILE A 148 12.37 -9.27 -1.18
C ILE A 148 12.24 -8.18 -2.26
N ALA A 149 11.83 -8.56 -3.49
CA ALA A 149 11.68 -7.63 -4.59
C ALA A 149 10.60 -6.56 -4.33
N GLN A 150 9.60 -6.87 -3.51
CA GLN A 150 8.57 -5.94 -3.08
C GLN A 150 8.99 -5.14 -1.84
N ASP A 151 9.43 -5.80 -0.80
CA ASP A 151 9.59 -5.22 0.55
C ASP A 151 10.83 -4.31 0.65
N ALA A 152 11.96 -4.70 0.06
CA ALA A 152 13.17 -3.88 0.11
C ALA A 152 12.99 -2.50 -0.54
N PRO A 153 12.37 -2.35 -1.73
CA PRO A 153 12.05 -1.04 -2.29
C PRO A 153 11.01 -0.27 -1.47
N LEU A 154 10.05 -0.90 -0.78
CA LEU A 154 9.11 -0.20 0.10
C LEU A 154 9.83 0.49 1.26
N VAL A 155 10.80 -0.19 1.88
CA VAL A 155 11.67 0.41 2.90
C VAL A 155 12.44 1.60 2.32
N LEU A 156 13.04 1.44 1.14
CA LEU A 156 13.76 2.53 0.46
C LEU A 156 12.85 3.73 0.18
N ILE A 157 11.64 3.49 -0.34
CA ILE A 157 10.61 4.51 -0.58
C ILE A 157 10.26 5.25 0.71
N ALA A 158 10.12 4.53 1.83
CA ALA A 158 9.82 5.14 3.12
C ALA A 158 10.94 6.07 3.59
N PHE A 159 12.20 5.62 3.52
CA PHE A 159 13.36 6.41 3.92
C PHE A 159 13.54 7.65 3.03
N ILE A 160 13.49 7.50 1.71
CA ILE A 160 13.57 8.61 0.76
C ILE A 160 12.37 9.53 0.91
N GLY A 161 11.16 8.99 1.02
CA GLY A 161 9.92 9.75 1.13
C GLY A 161 9.88 10.68 2.34
N VAL A 162 10.51 10.30 3.45
CA VAL A 162 10.64 11.19 4.61
C VAL A 162 11.82 12.14 4.53
N GLY A 163 12.69 12.02 3.52
CA GLY A 163 13.72 13.02 3.19
C GLY A 163 15.17 12.58 3.39
N LEU A 164 15.45 11.28 3.52
CA LEU A 164 16.84 10.76 3.49
C LEU A 164 17.52 11.24 2.19
N LEU A 165 18.79 11.54 2.27
CA LEU A 165 19.68 12.06 1.21
C LEU A 165 19.36 13.49 0.73
N ALA A 166 18.17 14.03 0.98
CA ALA A 166 17.76 15.36 0.49
C ALA A 166 17.64 16.40 1.61
N ARG A 167 17.01 16.04 2.71
CA ARG A 167 16.67 16.98 3.79
C ARG A 167 17.05 16.49 5.19
N ARG A 168 17.32 15.19 5.32
CA ARG A 168 17.62 14.55 6.61
C ARG A 168 18.85 13.66 6.50
N SER A 169 19.63 13.66 7.54
CA SER A 169 20.63 12.63 7.81
C SER A 169 19.96 11.29 8.15
N LEU A 170 20.73 10.21 8.16
CA LEU A 170 20.24 8.89 8.54
C LEU A 170 19.66 8.85 9.96
N PRO A 171 20.32 9.40 11.02
CA PRO A 171 19.76 9.44 12.37
C PRO A 171 18.42 10.20 12.45
N GLU A 172 18.32 11.35 11.78
CA GLU A 172 17.08 12.14 11.72
C GLU A 172 15.97 11.38 10.99
N THR A 173 16.31 10.61 9.95
CA THR A 173 15.38 9.78 9.22
C THR A 173 14.84 8.64 10.07
N VAL A 174 15.73 7.92 10.76
CA VAL A 174 15.38 6.84 11.69
C VAL A 174 14.47 7.36 12.82
N GLN A 175 14.80 8.52 13.38
CA GLN A 175 13.95 9.17 14.39
C GLN A 175 12.59 9.57 13.80
N ARG A 176 12.56 10.15 12.59
CA ARG A 176 11.32 10.56 11.90
C ARG A 176 10.42 9.39 11.58
N LEU A 177 10.98 8.25 11.20
CA LEU A 177 10.27 6.99 10.97
C LEU A 177 9.80 6.35 12.28
N GLY A 178 10.32 6.79 13.44
CA GLY A 178 10.01 6.22 14.76
C GLY A 178 10.65 4.85 14.98
N LEU A 179 11.76 4.59 14.28
CA LEU A 179 12.57 3.38 14.41
C LEU A 179 13.57 3.52 15.58
N VAL A 180 13.09 4.07 16.68
CA VAL A 180 13.81 4.21 17.93
C VAL A 180 13.05 3.51 19.04
N PRO A 181 13.75 2.97 20.06
CA PRO A 181 13.09 2.32 21.18
C PRO A 181 12.04 3.23 21.83
N PRO A 182 10.91 2.68 22.25
CA PRO A 182 9.89 3.46 22.94
C PRO A 182 10.44 4.03 24.25
N LYS A 183 10.05 5.28 24.59
CA LYS A 183 10.49 5.95 25.82
C LYS A 183 10.12 5.20 27.09
N GLN A 184 9.06 4.37 27.04
CA GLN A 184 8.55 3.60 28.18
C GLN A 184 8.55 2.12 27.81
N ALA A 185 9.22 1.30 28.61
CA ALA A 185 9.36 -0.14 28.38
C ALA A 185 8.01 -0.91 28.30
N ARG A 186 6.96 -0.36 28.94
CA ARG A 186 5.61 -0.95 28.86
C ARG A 186 5.10 -1.16 27.42
N TRP A 187 5.57 -0.37 26.45
CA TRP A 187 5.12 -0.49 25.07
C TRP A 187 5.59 -1.79 24.40
N TRP A 188 6.66 -2.39 24.87
CA TRP A 188 7.04 -3.74 24.46
C TRP A 188 6.05 -4.79 24.97
N LEU A 189 5.62 -4.68 26.24
CA LEU A 189 4.58 -5.55 26.78
C LEU A 189 3.26 -5.36 26.04
N VAL A 190 2.85 -4.12 25.78
CA VAL A 190 1.62 -3.84 25.01
C VAL A 190 1.72 -4.43 23.60
N ALA A 191 2.87 -4.33 22.93
CA ALA A 191 3.07 -4.94 21.62
C ALA A 191 2.91 -6.47 21.65
N LEU A 192 3.50 -7.13 22.67
CA LEU A 192 3.36 -8.58 22.82
C LEU A 192 1.91 -9.01 23.15
N LEU A 193 1.22 -8.27 24.02
CA LEU A 193 -0.19 -8.54 24.35
C LEU A 193 -1.15 -8.21 23.19
N ALA A 194 -0.76 -7.32 22.30
CA ALA A 194 -1.54 -7.01 21.10
C ALA A 194 -1.57 -8.19 20.10
N ILE A 195 -0.57 -9.08 20.09
CA ILE A 195 -0.54 -10.24 19.19
C ILE A 195 -1.75 -11.15 19.43
N PRO A 196 -1.98 -11.73 20.63
CA PRO A 196 -3.17 -12.56 20.86
C PRO A 196 -4.48 -11.76 20.74
N ALA A 197 -4.48 -10.46 21.05
CA ALA A 197 -5.67 -9.63 20.85
C ALA A 197 -6.01 -9.51 19.35
N PHE A 198 -5.01 -9.34 18.47
CA PHE A 198 -5.21 -9.30 17.03
C PHE A 198 -5.71 -10.64 16.48
N ILE A 199 -5.15 -11.75 16.96
CA ILE A 199 -5.64 -13.11 16.61
C ILE A 199 -7.12 -13.27 17.00
N GLY A 200 -7.50 -12.83 18.20
CA GLY A 200 -8.89 -12.86 18.64
C GLY A 200 -9.83 -12.01 17.78
N ILE A 201 -9.40 -10.80 17.39
CA ILE A 201 -10.16 -9.91 16.50
C ILE A 201 -10.30 -10.54 15.11
N ALA A 202 -9.22 -11.05 14.53
CA ALA A 202 -9.20 -11.71 13.23
C ALA A 202 -10.15 -12.93 13.23
N THR A 203 -10.01 -13.82 14.22
CA THR A 203 -10.89 -15.00 14.38
C THR A 203 -12.37 -14.60 14.52
N GLY A 204 -12.65 -13.50 15.23
CA GLY A 204 -14.03 -12.99 15.38
C GLY A 204 -14.61 -12.46 14.06
N ILE A 205 -13.80 -11.73 13.28
CA ILE A 205 -14.20 -11.21 11.96
C ILE A 205 -14.38 -12.38 10.98
N ASP A 206 -13.49 -13.35 10.97
CA ASP A 206 -13.59 -14.56 10.14
C ASP A 206 -14.84 -15.40 10.49
N ALA A 207 -15.12 -15.59 11.77
CA ALA A 207 -16.33 -16.29 12.22
C ALA A 207 -17.60 -15.56 11.71
N LEU A 208 -17.63 -14.23 11.79
CA LEU A 208 -18.72 -13.42 11.25
C LEU A 208 -18.83 -13.56 9.73
N GLY A 209 -17.70 -13.50 9.01
CA GLY A 209 -17.62 -13.70 7.57
C GLY A 209 -18.12 -15.08 7.15
N ASN A 210 -17.79 -16.12 7.89
CA ASN A 210 -18.28 -17.48 7.63
C ASN A 210 -19.80 -17.62 7.78
N VAL A 211 -20.43 -16.84 8.65
CA VAL A 211 -21.89 -16.80 8.79
C VAL A 211 -22.55 -15.98 7.71
N ILE A 212 -22.01 -14.78 7.41
CA ILE A 212 -22.67 -13.80 6.52
C ILE A 212 -22.35 -14.06 5.05
N ALA A 213 -21.09 -14.42 4.73
CA ALA A 213 -20.60 -14.57 3.37
C ALA A 213 -19.71 -15.81 3.18
N PRO A 214 -20.23 -17.04 3.46
CA PRO A 214 -19.40 -18.25 3.50
C PRO A 214 -18.72 -18.58 2.17
N ALA A 215 -19.32 -18.22 1.03
CA ALA A 215 -18.71 -18.42 -0.28
C ALA A 215 -17.47 -17.52 -0.47
N SER A 216 -17.58 -16.25 -0.07
CA SER A 216 -16.46 -15.30 -0.12
C SER A 216 -15.31 -15.71 0.80
N GLN A 217 -15.63 -16.17 2.03
CA GLN A 217 -14.61 -16.64 2.96
C GLN A 217 -13.85 -17.87 2.42
N ARG A 218 -14.55 -18.84 1.83
CA ARG A 218 -13.89 -19.99 1.16
C ARG A 218 -12.98 -19.53 0.02
N GLN A 219 -13.41 -18.55 -0.79
CA GLN A 219 -12.60 -18.03 -1.87
C GLN A 219 -11.33 -17.33 -1.34
N VAL A 220 -11.45 -16.50 -0.31
CA VAL A 220 -10.30 -15.85 0.37
C VAL A 220 -9.35 -16.89 0.92
N SER A 221 -9.84 -17.91 1.62
CA SER A 221 -9.04 -19.00 2.17
C SER A 221 -8.26 -19.73 1.06
N ASN A 222 -8.93 -20.08 -0.05
CA ASN A 222 -8.29 -20.74 -1.18
C ASN A 222 -7.17 -19.87 -1.81
N VAL A 223 -7.42 -18.56 -1.98
CA VAL A 223 -6.42 -17.62 -2.50
C VAL A 223 -5.23 -17.53 -1.56
N SER A 224 -5.47 -17.39 -0.26
CA SER A 224 -4.39 -17.32 0.74
C SER A 224 -3.57 -18.60 0.78
N THR A 225 -4.20 -19.77 0.80
CA THR A 225 -3.51 -21.06 0.79
C THR A 225 -2.64 -21.23 -0.45
N MET A 226 -3.15 -20.85 -1.63
CA MET A 226 -2.40 -20.96 -2.87
C MET A 226 -1.25 -19.95 -2.91
N LEU A 227 -1.52 -18.69 -2.55
CA LEU A 227 -0.56 -17.60 -2.60
C LEU A 227 0.66 -17.86 -1.70
N PHE A 228 0.42 -18.34 -0.48
CA PHE A 228 1.47 -18.59 0.53
C PHE A 228 1.94 -20.04 0.61
N SER A 229 1.56 -20.90 -0.36
CA SER A 229 1.87 -22.33 -0.35
C SER A 229 3.37 -22.67 -0.27
N GLN A 230 4.26 -21.77 -0.68
CA GLN A 230 5.71 -21.96 -0.56
C GLN A 230 6.26 -21.65 0.84
N PHE A 231 5.47 -21.01 1.71
CA PHE A 231 5.85 -20.72 3.09
C PHE A 231 5.34 -21.79 4.05
N ASN A 232 5.71 -23.04 3.78
CA ASN A 232 5.23 -24.26 4.45
C ASN A 232 6.19 -24.79 5.52
N THR A 233 7.15 -23.99 5.97
CA THR A 233 8.08 -24.32 7.05
C THR A 233 8.18 -23.16 8.04
N VAL A 234 8.49 -23.47 9.32
CA VAL A 234 8.65 -22.44 10.35
C VAL A 234 9.65 -21.34 9.94
N PRO A 235 10.85 -21.65 9.39
CA PRO A 235 11.76 -20.60 8.94
C PRO A 235 11.19 -19.73 7.80
N ALA A 236 10.43 -20.32 6.87
CA ALA A 236 9.82 -19.57 5.78
C ALA A 236 8.70 -18.63 6.30
N VAL A 237 7.87 -19.11 7.22
CA VAL A 237 6.84 -18.28 7.88
C VAL A 237 7.47 -17.14 8.69
N VAL A 238 8.55 -17.41 9.44
CA VAL A 238 9.28 -16.37 10.18
C VAL A 238 9.88 -15.34 9.23
N PHE A 239 10.46 -15.77 8.12
CA PHE A 239 10.97 -14.87 7.08
C PHE A 239 9.87 -13.97 6.54
N LEU A 240 8.73 -14.56 6.12
CA LEU A 240 7.59 -13.79 5.58
C LEU A 240 7.08 -12.74 6.58
N GLY A 241 6.76 -13.16 7.82
CA GLY A 241 6.22 -12.24 8.81
C GLY A 241 7.20 -11.15 9.26
N LEU A 242 8.51 -11.44 9.31
CA LEU A 242 9.52 -10.43 9.62
C LEU A 242 9.69 -9.41 8.49
N THR A 243 9.77 -9.87 7.22
CA THR A 243 9.96 -8.96 6.09
C THR A 243 8.74 -8.09 5.87
N ALA A 244 7.54 -8.66 5.84
CA ALA A 244 6.30 -7.91 5.72
C ALA A 244 6.11 -6.93 6.89
N GLY A 245 6.21 -7.43 8.14
CA GLY A 245 6.05 -6.60 9.34
C GLY A 245 7.04 -5.44 9.40
N VAL A 246 8.27 -5.60 8.93
CA VAL A 246 9.25 -4.49 8.87
C VAL A 246 8.92 -3.53 7.74
N ALA A 247 8.78 -4.02 6.51
CA ALA A 247 8.63 -3.18 5.33
C ALA A 247 7.34 -2.36 5.38
N GLU A 248 6.24 -3.00 5.71
CA GLU A 248 4.94 -2.36 5.76
C GLU A 248 4.83 -1.36 6.91
N GLU A 249 5.31 -1.71 8.11
CA GLU A 249 5.25 -0.77 9.23
C GLU A 249 6.16 0.43 9.04
N VAL A 250 7.33 0.26 8.44
CA VAL A 250 8.24 1.37 8.11
C VAL A 250 7.56 2.33 7.11
N LEU A 251 6.89 1.81 6.09
CA LEU A 251 6.17 2.62 5.11
C LEU A 251 4.90 3.24 5.71
N PHE A 252 3.97 2.40 6.19
CA PHE A 252 2.66 2.88 6.60
C PHE A 252 2.71 3.64 7.93
N ARG A 253 3.35 3.10 8.96
CA ARG A 253 3.38 3.70 10.30
C ARG A 253 4.53 4.68 10.46
N GLY A 254 5.69 4.40 9.86
CA GLY A 254 6.85 5.28 9.88
C GLY A 254 6.67 6.50 8.98
N ALA A 255 6.45 6.31 7.70
CA ALA A 255 6.44 7.39 6.72
C ALA A 255 5.08 8.06 6.56
N MET A 256 4.01 7.27 6.36
CA MET A 256 2.69 7.77 5.95
C MET A 256 1.83 8.27 7.13
N LEU A 257 1.72 7.50 8.22
CA LEU A 257 0.80 7.82 9.33
C LEU A 257 0.99 9.22 9.93
N PRO A 258 2.22 9.73 10.16
CA PRO A 258 2.38 11.09 10.69
C PRO A 258 1.86 12.19 9.75
N ARG A 259 1.61 11.86 8.47
CA ARG A 259 1.12 12.79 7.47
C ARG A 259 -0.38 12.67 7.21
N PHE A 260 -0.88 11.43 7.17
CA PHE A 260 -2.27 11.12 6.80
C PHE A 260 -3.17 10.80 8.00
N GLY A 261 -2.59 10.52 9.17
CA GLY A 261 -3.35 10.08 10.34
C GLY A 261 -3.69 8.58 10.31
N VAL A 262 -4.26 8.09 11.41
CA VAL A 262 -4.50 6.65 11.61
C VAL A 262 -5.51 6.12 10.61
N LEU A 263 -6.66 6.80 10.47
CA LEU A 263 -7.77 6.32 9.65
C LEU A 263 -7.40 6.18 8.18
N ILE A 264 -6.84 7.24 7.57
CA ILE A 264 -6.47 7.22 6.15
C ILE A 264 -5.36 6.20 5.91
N THR A 265 -4.39 6.10 6.81
CA THR A 265 -3.30 5.12 6.67
C THR A 265 -3.80 3.69 6.79
N ALA A 266 -4.78 3.40 7.66
CA ALA A 266 -5.40 2.08 7.76
C ALA A 266 -6.24 1.74 6.52
N LEU A 267 -6.95 2.71 5.94
CA LEU A 267 -7.65 2.52 4.65
C LEU A 267 -6.67 2.22 3.50
N LEU A 268 -5.56 2.95 3.42
CA LEU A 268 -4.52 2.70 2.42
C LEU A 268 -3.84 1.34 2.64
N PHE A 269 -3.65 0.95 3.89
CA PHE A 269 -3.11 -0.35 4.27
C PHE A 269 -4.05 -1.50 3.85
N ALA A 270 -5.35 -1.36 4.05
CA ALA A 270 -6.33 -2.32 3.55
C ALA A 270 -6.39 -2.34 2.01
N ALA A 271 -6.25 -1.18 1.36
CA ALA A 271 -6.30 -1.06 -0.09
C ALA A 271 -5.10 -1.71 -0.83
N VAL A 272 -3.97 -1.95 -0.17
CA VAL A 272 -2.86 -2.70 -0.78
C VAL A 272 -3.07 -4.22 -0.74
N HIS A 273 -4.00 -4.71 0.08
CA HIS A 273 -4.32 -6.14 0.23
C HIS A 273 -5.43 -6.58 -0.74
N THR A 274 -5.27 -6.25 -2.02
CA THR A 274 -6.26 -6.49 -3.08
C THR A 274 -6.54 -7.96 -3.35
N GLN A 275 -5.65 -8.87 -2.93
CA GLN A 275 -5.87 -10.31 -3.00
C GLN A 275 -7.12 -10.76 -2.23
N TYR A 276 -7.59 -9.94 -1.30
CA TYR A 276 -8.81 -10.21 -0.54
C TYR A 276 -10.07 -9.56 -1.12
N ALA A 277 -9.94 -8.72 -2.17
CA ALA A 277 -11.01 -7.88 -2.70
C ALA A 277 -11.77 -7.10 -1.59
N LEU A 278 -13.04 -6.81 -1.75
CA LEU A 278 -13.86 -6.17 -0.69
C LEU A 278 -14.61 -7.24 0.10
N THR A 279 -13.93 -7.86 1.05
CA THR A 279 -14.42 -8.98 1.86
C THR A 279 -14.24 -8.73 3.36
N PHE A 280 -14.63 -9.69 4.21
CA PHE A 280 -14.34 -9.64 5.65
C PHE A 280 -12.84 -9.64 5.95
N ALA A 281 -11.99 -10.29 5.13
CA ALA A 281 -10.56 -10.21 5.29
C ALA A 281 -10.01 -8.79 5.06
N THR A 282 -10.58 -8.01 4.14
CA THR A 282 -10.23 -6.59 3.97
C THR A 282 -10.66 -5.75 5.17
N LEU A 283 -11.83 -6.05 5.77
CA LEU A 283 -12.26 -5.43 7.03
C LEU A 283 -11.31 -5.78 8.16
N GLU A 284 -10.86 -7.03 8.25
CA GLU A 284 -9.85 -7.48 9.23
C GLU A 284 -8.57 -6.67 9.09
N VAL A 285 -7.97 -6.62 7.90
CA VAL A 285 -6.74 -5.84 7.64
C VAL A 285 -6.92 -4.38 8.01
N PHE A 286 -8.09 -3.79 7.73
CA PHE A 286 -8.40 -2.41 8.13
C PHE A 286 -8.42 -2.24 9.65
N VAL A 287 -9.11 -3.12 10.38
CA VAL A 287 -9.24 -3.05 11.84
C VAL A 287 -7.88 -3.27 12.53
N LEU A 288 -7.11 -4.27 12.09
CA LEU A 288 -5.74 -4.47 12.56
C LEU A 288 -4.87 -3.26 12.21
N GLY A 289 -5.07 -2.68 11.03
CA GLY A 289 -4.44 -1.45 10.58
C GLY A 289 -4.67 -0.26 11.51
N LEU A 290 -5.88 -0.10 12.06
CA LEU A 290 -6.19 0.91 13.09
C LEU A 290 -5.44 0.65 14.39
N GLY A 291 -5.38 -0.61 14.85
CA GLY A 291 -4.66 -1.02 16.04
C GLY A 291 -3.16 -0.74 15.95
N LEU A 292 -2.53 -1.12 14.83
CA LEU A 292 -1.12 -0.83 14.54
C LEU A 292 -0.86 0.69 14.47
N GLY A 293 -1.80 1.44 13.88
CA GLY A 293 -1.75 2.90 13.85
C GLY A 293 -1.80 3.55 15.24
N TRP A 294 -2.62 3.00 16.13
CA TRP A 294 -2.67 3.42 17.53
C TRP A 294 -1.34 3.10 18.24
N LEU A 295 -0.81 1.87 18.11
CA LEU A 295 0.50 1.49 18.67
C LEU A 295 1.61 2.44 18.21
N ARG A 296 1.63 2.80 16.93
CA ARG A 296 2.59 3.76 16.39
C ARG A 296 2.50 5.13 17.07
N ARG A 297 1.29 5.63 17.31
CA ARG A 297 1.10 6.94 17.97
C ARG A 297 1.52 6.93 19.44
N ALA A 298 1.30 5.83 20.11
CA ALA A 298 1.52 5.69 21.53
C ALA A 298 2.96 5.21 21.87
N GLY A 299 3.47 4.22 21.14
CA GLY A 299 4.73 3.53 21.45
C GLY A 299 5.85 3.66 20.41
N GLY A 300 5.54 4.10 19.20
CA GLY A 300 6.53 4.16 18.10
C GLY A 300 6.34 3.06 17.06
N THR A 301 7.16 3.07 16.00
CA THR A 301 7.06 2.09 14.90
C THR A 301 7.57 0.71 15.32
N LEU A 302 8.58 0.63 16.19
CA LEU A 302 9.12 -0.66 16.61
C LEU A 302 8.10 -1.55 17.33
N PRO A 303 7.29 -1.08 18.30
CA PRO A 303 6.19 -1.86 18.87
C PRO A 303 5.16 -2.32 17.82
N ALA A 304 4.85 -1.49 16.82
CA ALA A 304 3.96 -1.89 15.73
C ALA A 304 4.57 -3.01 14.88
N ILE A 305 5.87 -2.94 14.55
CA ILE A 305 6.61 -4.00 13.85
C ILE A 305 6.55 -5.31 14.64
N VAL A 306 6.81 -5.27 15.96
CA VAL A 306 6.78 -6.47 16.81
C VAL A 306 5.39 -7.10 16.83
N THR A 307 4.34 -6.29 16.92
CA THR A 307 2.96 -6.79 16.90
C THR A 307 2.61 -7.39 15.55
N HIS A 308 2.89 -6.69 14.45
CA HIS A 308 2.56 -7.14 13.10
C HIS A 308 3.31 -8.43 12.75
N ALA A 309 4.65 -8.41 12.82
CA ALA A 309 5.46 -9.60 12.56
C ALA A 309 5.09 -10.78 13.48
N GLY A 310 4.84 -10.50 14.76
CA GLY A 310 4.42 -11.53 15.73
C GLY A 310 3.05 -12.12 15.41
N TYR A 311 2.10 -11.32 14.95
CA TYR A 311 0.79 -11.77 14.47
C TYR A 311 0.95 -12.69 13.25
N ASP A 312 1.63 -12.24 12.19
CA ASP A 312 1.82 -13.01 10.96
C ASP A 312 2.55 -14.34 11.21
N ILE A 313 3.63 -14.30 12.00
CA ILE A 313 4.39 -15.50 12.37
C ILE A 313 3.51 -16.47 13.14
N THR A 314 2.73 -15.99 14.11
CA THR A 314 1.88 -16.87 14.93
C THR A 314 0.78 -17.51 14.08
N VAL A 315 0.06 -16.72 13.27
CA VAL A 315 -1.00 -17.23 12.38
C VAL A 315 -0.41 -18.19 11.35
N GLY A 316 0.74 -17.84 10.75
CA GLY A 316 1.42 -18.70 9.80
C GLY A 316 1.88 -20.04 10.40
N ILE A 317 2.42 -20.05 11.63
CA ILE A 317 2.80 -21.30 12.31
C ILE A 317 1.56 -22.15 12.64
N LEU A 318 0.48 -21.52 13.09
CA LEU A 318 -0.77 -22.24 13.36
C LEU A 318 -1.33 -22.89 12.08
N SER A 319 -1.21 -22.22 10.93
CA SER A 319 -1.67 -22.77 9.64
C SER A 319 -0.84 -23.95 9.13
N LEU A 320 0.39 -24.16 9.60
CA LEU A 320 1.21 -25.33 9.24
C LEU A 320 0.69 -26.64 9.86
N HIS A 321 -0.17 -26.56 10.85
CA HIS A 321 -0.69 -27.72 11.60
C HIS A 321 -2.13 -28.11 11.20
N HIS A 322 -2.71 -27.39 10.23
CA HIS A 322 -4.05 -27.62 9.67
C HIS A 322 -3.98 -27.92 8.18
#